data_fe43dde5692a9a9e93bd53113b298142
#
_entry.id   fe43dde5692a9a9e93bd53113b298142
#
_cell.length_a   1.000
_cell.length_b   1.000
_cell.length_c   1.000
_cell.angle_alpha   90.00
_cell.angle_beta   90.00
_cell.angle_gamma   90.00
#
_symmetry.space_group_name_H-M   'P 1'
#
loop_
_entity.id
_entity.type
_entity.pdbx_description
1 polymer ?
#
loop_
_entity_poly.entity_id
_entity_poly.type
_entity_poly.pdbx_seq_one_letter_code
_entity_poly.pdbx_strand_id
1 'polypeptide(L)'
;MKTRILWGLIVPWWLVVAVGCQGRRTTAGDASARANDQTGPAGAQAQHAVSPGEPPGRFPRTPPGRGLGRILGGRGAGRGRLPYRSIELTPAEVQNLEIVTAKVAYHSMRSLQSAMGRVLAPQPRMAKVSYPFPARISAVHAQIGDWVEKGQPVLTLQSEEVGRARSEYYKAIADLELARQNYAREERLSTRGVGAQKNTLAAEAGFKVAQANLDAAEKKLHVLGFSEADVRTIAETHQVYPEIKISAPISGRVIEHKAILGSMIDQNTDLMTIMDPRLLWVDAEVFERDIAKIRIGQEVRLTVLAYPGEVFRGKISYISETMNPETRTLNVRTEVQNKDFKLKHGMFADVSIILNAAQKVLAVPREAVLEDRNQDIVFLKTGEQYVPCIVAVSAEQNGYCAIAEGLQEGEEVVVKNAYTLKSKLYDEFLKKAGVH
;
A
#
# COMPACT_ATOMS: atom_id res chain seq x y z
N MET A 1 -28.70 48.32 -11.70
CA MET A 1 -27.75 49.42 -11.43
C MET A 1 -26.45 48.76 -11.05
N LYS A 2 -25.56 48.49 -12.00
CA LYS A 2 -24.48 49.32 -12.58
C LYS A 2 -23.60 49.93 -11.51
N THR A 3 -22.40 49.39 -11.37
CA THR A 3 -21.03 49.98 -11.50
C THR A 3 -20.03 48.91 -11.00
N ARG A 4 -19.16 48.32 -11.70
CA ARG A 4 -17.97 48.60 -12.55
C ARG A 4 -16.86 49.37 -11.84
N ILE A 5 -15.67 48.83 -12.07
CA ILE A 5 -14.29 49.46 -12.14
C ILE A 5 -13.42 49.10 -10.93
N LEU A 6 -12.12 48.73 -10.98
CA LEU A 6 -11.02 48.64 -12.00
C LEU A 6 -9.87 47.82 -11.40
N TRP A 7 -9.22 47.01 -12.11
CA TRP A 7 -7.82 46.82 -12.50
C TRP A 7 -6.70 47.40 -11.60
N GLY A 8 -5.77 46.53 -11.24
CA GLY A 8 -4.44 46.88 -10.75
C GLY A 8 -3.46 45.75 -10.91
N LEU A 9 -2.83 45.67 -12.07
CA LEU A 9 -1.63 44.88 -12.38
C LEU A 9 -0.44 45.41 -11.60
N ILE A 10 0.39 44.59 -10.97
CA ILE A 10 1.82 44.85 -10.79
C ILE A 10 2.59 43.53 -10.87
N VAL A 11 3.59 43.55 -11.76
CA VAL A 11 4.50 42.54 -12.24
C VAL A 11 5.77 42.48 -11.34
N PRO A 12 6.63 41.45 -11.46
CA PRO A 12 7.56 40.98 -10.44
C PRO A 12 8.93 41.67 -10.49
N TRP A 13 9.67 41.62 -9.39
CA TRP A 13 11.10 41.93 -9.36
C TRP A 13 11.93 40.74 -8.93
N TRP A 14 12.66 40.24 -9.88
CA TRP A 14 13.83 39.37 -9.72
C TRP A 14 14.99 40.23 -9.21
N LEU A 15 15.72 39.71 -8.23
CA LEU A 15 17.08 40.15 -7.97
C LEU A 15 17.98 38.96 -7.68
N VAL A 16 18.77 38.65 -8.69
CA VAL A 16 19.92 37.75 -8.65
C VAL A 16 21.09 38.55 -8.05
N VAL A 17 21.73 38.00 -7.01
CA VAL A 17 23.10 38.43 -6.64
C VAL A 17 23.95 37.17 -6.50
N ALA A 18 24.82 36.99 -7.45
CA ALA A 18 25.99 36.11 -7.42
C ALA A 18 27.23 36.94 -7.12
N VAL A 19 28.01 36.56 -6.13
CA VAL A 19 29.43 36.88 -5.92
C VAL A 19 29.95 35.76 -5.02
N GLY A 20 30.93 34.93 -5.30
CA GLY A 20 32.18 35.12 -5.96
C GLY A 20 33.29 34.64 -5.02
N CYS A 21 33.97 33.61 -5.42
CA CYS A 21 35.23 32.97 -5.05
C CYS A 21 36.21 33.69 -4.11
N GLN A 22 36.91 32.88 -3.37
CA GLN A 22 38.39 32.73 -3.11
C GLN A 22 38.58 32.27 -1.68
N GLY A 23 39.16 31.17 -1.30
CA GLY A 23 40.46 30.63 -1.65
C GLY A 23 41.53 31.08 -0.64
N ARG A 24 41.90 30.25 0.35
CA ARG A 24 43.27 30.20 0.89
C ARG A 24 43.53 28.91 1.71
N ARG A 25 44.55 28.21 1.24
CA ARG A 25 45.31 27.17 1.98
C ARG A 25 46.23 27.82 3.00
N THR A 26 46.47 27.12 4.15
CA THR A 26 47.78 27.01 4.86
C THR A 26 47.60 25.91 5.92
N THR A 27 48.28 24.80 5.78
CA THR A 27 49.55 24.31 6.34
C THR A 27 49.53 23.98 7.84
N ALA A 28 49.54 22.65 8.15
CA ALA A 28 50.60 21.88 8.79
C ALA A 28 51.00 22.19 10.24
N GLY A 29 51.10 21.15 11.02
CA GLY A 29 51.77 21.06 12.35
C GLY A 29 51.16 19.89 13.12
N ASP A 30 51.62 18.76 13.04
CA ASP A 30 52.69 17.90 13.56
C ASP A 30 52.78 17.87 15.10
N ALA A 31 52.88 16.67 15.60
CA ALA A 31 53.55 16.14 16.82
C ALA A 31 52.66 15.38 17.77
N SER A 32 52.73 14.04 17.70
CA SER A 32 53.54 13.12 18.55
C SER A 32 52.91 12.79 19.92
N ALA A 33 52.53 11.55 20.10
CA ALA A 33 53.26 10.41 20.64
C ALA A 33 52.96 10.10 22.12
N ARG A 34 52.71 8.85 22.37
CA ARG A 34 53.04 7.88 23.47
C ARG A 34 51.78 7.12 23.92
N ALA A 35 51.59 5.82 23.60
CA ALA A 35 52.31 4.63 24.08
C ALA A 35 52.05 4.33 25.58
N ASN A 36 51.34 3.26 25.85
CA ASN A 36 51.59 2.15 26.78
C ASN A 36 50.31 1.30 26.87
N ASP A 37 50.30 0.11 26.57
CA ASP A 37 51.01 -1.16 26.87
C ASP A 37 50.22 -2.04 27.87
N GLN A 38 50.16 -3.35 27.52
CA GLN A 38 49.93 -4.55 28.33
C GLN A 38 48.44 -4.92 28.63
N THR A 39 47.89 -6.09 28.39
CA THR A 39 48.44 -7.44 28.31
C THR A 39 47.37 -8.38 27.78
N GLY A 40 47.73 -9.40 26.95
CA GLY A 40 46.85 -10.52 26.57
C GLY A 40 46.76 -11.61 27.68
N PRO A 41 46.27 -12.85 27.41
CA PRO A 41 46.77 -13.74 26.35
C PRO A 41 45.73 -14.67 25.64
N ALA A 42 46.15 -15.10 24.46
CA ALA A 42 46.22 -16.46 23.91
C ALA A 42 44.93 -17.30 23.68
N GLY A 43 44.80 -17.76 22.42
CA GLY A 43 43.99 -18.92 22.05
C GLY A 43 43.92 -19.17 20.54
N ALA A 44 44.98 -19.82 20.02
CA ALA A 44 45.04 -20.81 18.92
C ALA A 44 44.34 -20.56 17.57
N GLN A 45 45.11 -20.26 16.62
CA GLN A 45 45.44 -20.72 15.26
C GLN A 45 44.67 -21.93 14.71
N ALA A 46 44.11 -21.79 13.54
CA ALA A 46 44.26 -22.77 12.45
C ALA A 46 44.20 -22.02 11.10
N GLN A 47 45.35 -21.84 10.49
CA GLN A 47 45.56 -21.47 9.10
C GLN A 47 45.27 -22.68 8.22
N HIS A 48 44.39 -22.55 7.21
CA HIS A 48 44.44 -23.40 6.01
C HIS A 48 44.65 -22.50 4.80
N ALA A 49 45.87 -22.57 4.31
CA ALA A 49 46.29 -22.12 3.01
C ALA A 49 45.59 -22.95 1.95
N VAL A 50 44.98 -22.33 0.93
CA VAL A 50 44.52 -22.96 -0.28
C VAL A 50 45.32 -22.40 -1.45
N SER A 51 46.12 -23.29 -2.05
CA SER A 51 46.85 -23.07 -3.29
C SER A 51 45.90 -22.94 -4.49
N PRO A 52 46.29 -22.25 -5.59
CA PRO A 52 45.48 -22.07 -6.77
C PRO A 52 45.46 -23.37 -7.62
N GLY A 53 44.27 -23.97 -7.74
CA GLY A 53 44.01 -25.14 -8.59
C GLY A 53 43.46 -24.77 -9.94
N GLU A 54 43.89 -25.54 -10.90
CA GLU A 54 43.72 -25.55 -12.35
C GLU A 54 42.30 -25.32 -12.91
N PRO A 55 42.15 -24.92 -14.19
CA PRO A 55 40.87 -24.72 -14.85
C PRO A 55 40.19 -26.05 -15.21
N PRO A 56 38.85 -26.16 -15.14
CA PRO A 56 38.13 -27.39 -15.43
C PRO A 56 38.12 -27.75 -16.93
N GLY A 57 38.24 -29.02 -17.14
CA GLY A 57 38.43 -29.71 -18.40
C GLY A 57 37.31 -29.47 -19.43
N ARG A 58 37.76 -29.53 -20.67
CA ARG A 58 36.98 -29.58 -21.90
C ARG A 58 36.04 -30.80 -21.92
N PHE A 59 34.74 -30.54 -22.06
CA PHE A 59 33.80 -31.56 -22.49
C PHE A 59 34.02 -31.92 -23.99
N PRO A 60 33.87 -33.17 -24.39
CA PRO A 60 34.10 -33.62 -25.76
C PRO A 60 32.98 -33.12 -26.69
N ARG A 61 33.39 -32.51 -27.80
CA ARG A 61 32.53 -32.13 -28.91
C ARG A 61 32.10 -33.38 -29.66
N THR A 62 30.81 -33.64 -29.75
CA THR A 62 30.20 -34.55 -30.71
C THR A 62 30.20 -33.92 -32.10
N PRO A 63 30.48 -34.69 -33.17
CA PRO A 63 30.54 -34.17 -34.52
C PRO A 63 29.16 -33.90 -35.12
N PRO A 64 29.04 -33.00 -36.12
CA PRO A 64 27.77 -32.63 -36.74
C PRO A 64 27.31 -33.74 -37.69
N GLY A 65 26.16 -34.34 -37.36
CA GLY A 65 25.43 -35.22 -38.25
C GLY A 65 24.87 -34.46 -39.44
N ARG A 66 25.14 -34.98 -40.62
CA ARG A 66 24.72 -34.50 -41.93
C ARG A 66 23.21 -34.40 -42.08
N GLY A 67 22.83 -33.39 -42.79
CA GLY A 67 21.50 -32.99 -43.14
C GLY A 67 20.65 -34.02 -43.88
N LEU A 68 19.38 -33.80 -43.77
CA LEU A 68 18.39 -34.28 -44.74
C LEU A 68 17.20 -33.31 -44.80
N GLY A 69 17.01 -32.83 -46.00
CA GLY A 69 15.69 -32.76 -46.60
C GLY A 69 14.81 -31.54 -46.27
N ARG A 70 15.11 -30.50 -47.00
CA ARG A 70 14.15 -29.46 -47.38
C ARG A 70 12.94 -30.11 -48.06
N ILE A 71 11.78 -30.13 -47.38
CA ILE A 71 10.49 -30.34 -48.06
C ILE A 71 9.69 -29.06 -47.92
N LEU A 72 9.45 -28.49 -49.09
CA LEU A 72 8.60 -27.34 -49.36
C LEU A 72 7.12 -27.71 -49.18
N GLY A 73 6.36 -26.77 -48.63
CA GLY A 73 5.01 -26.48 -49.10
C GLY A 73 3.88 -27.24 -48.43
N GLY A 74 3.11 -26.54 -47.61
CA GLY A 74 1.82 -26.97 -47.18
C GLY A 74 1.25 -26.02 -46.11
N ARG A 75 0.65 -24.90 -46.55
CA ARG A 75 -0.27 -24.13 -45.73
C ARG A 75 -1.47 -25.03 -45.42
N GLY A 76 -1.53 -25.55 -44.22
CA GLY A 76 -2.67 -26.20 -43.62
C GLY A 76 -2.41 -26.21 -42.13
N ALA A 77 -3.16 -25.43 -41.36
CA ALA A 77 -3.17 -25.49 -39.89
C ALA A 77 -3.52 -26.94 -39.52
N GLY A 78 -2.49 -27.76 -39.27
CA GLY A 78 -2.65 -29.12 -38.83
C GLY A 78 -3.27 -29.14 -37.45
N ARG A 79 -4.54 -29.48 -37.34
CA ARG A 79 -5.19 -29.85 -36.10
C ARG A 79 -4.32 -30.89 -35.42
N GLY A 80 -3.91 -30.68 -34.19
CA GLY A 80 -3.22 -31.66 -33.37
C GLY A 80 -4.13 -32.88 -33.18
N ARG A 81 -4.09 -33.83 -34.12
CA ARG A 81 -4.78 -35.08 -33.97
C ARG A 81 -4.02 -35.96 -33.00
N LEU A 82 -4.67 -36.31 -31.93
CA LEU A 82 -4.20 -37.42 -31.08
C LEU A 82 -4.16 -38.70 -31.91
N PRO A 83 -3.26 -39.66 -31.59
CA PRO A 83 -3.18 -40.95 -32.26
C PRO A 83 -4.42 -41.84 -32.05
N TYR A 84 -5.45 -41.28 -31.38
CA TYR A 84 -6.70 -42.01 -31.09
C TYR A 84 -7.67 -41.88 -32.25
N ARG A 85 -8.30 -43.03 -32.60
CA ARG A 85 -9.39 -43.06 -33.58
C ARG A 85 -10.69 -42.49 -32.98
N SER A 86 -11.58 -42.08 -33.91
CA SER A 86 -12.96 -41.71 -33.52
C SER A 86 -13.68 -42.91 -32.87
N ILE A 87 -14.53 -42.60 -31.92
CA ILE A 87 -15.47 -43.56 -31.32
C ILE A 87 -16.78 -43.46 -32.11
N GLU A 88 -17.27 -44.57 -32.60
CA GLU A 88 -18.60 -44.67 -33.21
C GLU A 88 -19.58 -45.12 -32.17
N LEU A 89 -20.67 -44.39 -31.98
CA LEU A 89 -21.75 -44.75 -31.07
C LEU A 89 -23.07 -44.85 -31.82
N THR A 90 -23.81 -45.92 -31.59
CA THR A 90 -25.17 -46.05 -32.10
C THR A 90 -26.11 -45.08 -31.38
N PRO A 91 -27.25 -44.66 -31.99
CA PRO A 91 -28.20 -43.79 -31.34
C PRO A 91 -28.73 -44.31 -30.00
N ALA A 92 -28.85 -45.63 -29.86
CA ALA A 92 -29.26 -46.28 -28.61
C ALA A 92 -28.17 -46.13 -27.50
N GLU A 93 -26.87 -46.24 -27.87
CA GLU A 93 -25.78 -46.00 -26.91
C GLU A 93 -25.67 -44.57 -26.49
N VAL A 94 -25.91 -43.63 -27.40
CA VAL A 94 -25.93 -42.20 -27.08
C VAL A 94 -27.00 -41.88 -26.05
N GLN A 95 -28.19 -42.44 -26.19
CA GLN A 95 -29.28 -42.29 -25.23
C GLN A 95 -28.95 -42.94 -23.88
N ASN A 96 -28.44 -44.19 -23.91
CA ASN A 96 -28.05 -44.93 -22.69
C ASN A 96 -26.94 -44.24 -21.90
N LEU A 97 -26.03 -43.60 -22.61
CA LEU A 97 -24.90 -42.85 -22.00
C LEU A 97 -25.25 -41.40 -21.66
N GLU A 98 -26.48 -40.97 -21.92
CA GLU A 98 -26.94 -39.59 -21.69
C GLU A 98 -25.95 -38.51 -22.18
N ILE A 99 -25.45 -38.70 -23.39
CA ILE A 99 -24.49 -37.76 -23.96
C ILE A 99 -25.24 -36.52 -24.40
N VAL A 100 -24.81 -35.37 -23.82
CA VAL A 100 -25.33 -34.05 -24.19
C VAL A 100 -24.23 -33.27 -24.92
N THR A 101 -24.58 -32.67 -26.04
CA THR A 101 -23.67 -31.82 -26.81
C THR A 101 -24.08 -30.36 -26.72
N ALA A 102 -23.10 -29.45 -26.85
CA ALA A 102 -23.30 -28.01 -27.01
C ALA A 102 -22.55 -27.50 -28.23
N LYS A 103 -23.07 -26.46 -28.86
CA LYS A 103 -22.40 -25.80 -29.97
C LYS A 103 -21.33 -24.86 -29.45
N VAL A 104 -20.17 -24.91 -30.10
CA VAL A 104 -19.09 -23.95 -29.89
C VAL A 104 -19.54 -22.59 -30.41
N ALA A 105 -19.55 -21.61 -29.54
CA ALA A 105 -20.04 -20.26 -29.85
C ALA A 105 -19.14 -19.18 -29.24
N TYR A 106 -19.25 -17.97 -29.79
CA TYR A 106 -18.57 -16.82 -29.20
C TYR A 106 -19.26 -16.37 -27.91
N HIS A 107 -18.50 -16.38 -26.84
CA HIS A 107 -18.92 -15.81 -25.55
C HIS A 107 -18.15 -14.52 -25.24
N SER A 108 -18.83 -13.59 -24.57
CA SER A 108 -18.24 -12.33 -24.13
C SER A 108 -17.45 -12.59 -22.84
N MET A 109 -16.15 -12.67 -22.93
CA MET A 109 -15.26 -12.87 -21.79
C MET A 109 -14.36 -11.67 -21.57
N ARG A 110 -14.07 -11.37 -20.31
CA ARG A 110 -13.12 -10.32 -19.92
C ARG A 110 -11.78 -10.98 -19.67
N SER A 111 -10.72 -10.40 -20.24
CA SER A 111 -9.37 -10.82 -19.86
C SER A 111 -9.09 -10.34 -18.44
N LEU A 112 -8.74 -11.25 -17.56
CA LEU A 112 -8.40 -10.99 -16.16
C LEU A 112 -6.92 -11.28 -15.93
N GLN A 113 -6.24 -10.38 -15.23
CA GLN A 113 -4.91 -10.62 -14.69
C GLN A 113 -5.03 -10.89 -13.21
N SER A 114 -4.66 -12.08 -12.78
CA SER A 114 -4.61 -12.44 -11.37
C SER A 114 -3.28 -12.04 -10.76
N ALA A 115 -3.34 -11.50 -9.55
CA ALA A 115 -2.18 -11.16 -8.74
C ALA A 115 -2.52 -11.37 -7.26
N MET A 116 -1.51 -11.64 -6.44
CA MET A 116 -1.68 -11.62 -4.98
C MET A 116 -1.50 -10.19 -4.48
N GLY A 117 -2.34 -9.78 -3.55
CA GLY A 117 -2.28 -8.46 -2.95
C GLY A 117 -2.40 -8.49 -1.44
N ARG A 118 -1.98 -7.40 -0.80
CA ARG A 118 -2.10 -7.18 0.63
C ARG A 118 -2.94 -5.94 0.92
N VAL A 119 -3.88 -6.08 1.84
CA VAL A 119 -4.74 -4.97 2.30
C VAL A 119 -3.96 -4.09 3.27
N LEU A 120 -3.86 -2.80 2.97
CA LEU A 120 -3.11 -1.81 3.74
C LEU A 120 -4.01 -0.62 4.08
N ALA A 121 -3.77 0.00 5.21
CA ALA A 121 -4.36 1.29 5.52
C ALA A 121 -3.60 2.40 4.77
N PRO A 122 -4.29 3.35 4.14
CA PRO A 122 -3.65 4.52 3.55
C PRO A 122 -2.90 5.32 4.61
N GLN A 123 -1.64 5.69 4.35
CA GLN A 123 -0.86 6.50 5.29
C GLN A 123 -1.57 7.78 5.72
N PRO A 124 -2.25 8.55 4.84
CA PRO A 124 -3.00 9.74 5.24
C PRO A 124 -4.22 9.45 6.14
N ARG A 125 -4.62 8.17 6.26
CA ARG A 125 -5.72 7.70 7.11
C ARG A 125 -5.26 6.95 8.35
N MET A 126 -3.99 7.06 8.65
CA MET A 126 -3.40 6.57 9.90
C MET A 126 -2.74 7.74 10.63
N ALA A 127 -2.88 7.77 11.93
CA ALA A 127 -2.22 8.74 12.77
C ALA A 127 -1.72 8.09 14.04
N LYS A 128 -0.50 8.42 14.42
CA LYS A 128 0.08 8.07 15.70
C LYS A 128 -0.13 9.21 16.68
N VAL A 129 -0.55 8.87 17.87
CA VAL A 129 -0.67 9.80 18.99
C VAL A 129 0.60 9.68 19.83
N SER A 130 1.37 10.73 19.90
CA SER A 130 2.60 10.84 20.68
C SER A 130 2.63 12.18 21.39
N TYR A 131 3.52 12.34 22.37
CA TYR A 131 3.76 13.61 23.05
C TYR A 131 5.26 13.91 23.10
N PRO A 132 5.70 15.13 22.75
CA PRO A 132 7.12 15.42 22.56
C PRO A 132 7.91 15.71 23.86
N PHE A 133 7.24 15.66 25.02
CA PHE A 133 7.86 15.95 26.30
C PHE A 133 7.63 14.79 27.29
N PRO A 134 8.52 14.60 28.29
CA PRO A 134 8.28 13.63 29.34
C PRO A 134 6.98 13.95 30.10
N ALA A 135 6.17 12.93 30.30
CA ALA A 135 4.91 13.08 31.00
C ALA A 135 4.46 11.77 31.66
N ARG A 136 3.57 11.85 32.62
CA ARG A 136 2.90 10.72 33.25
C ARG A 136 1.49 10.59 32.70
N ILE A 137 1.04 9.38 32.39
CA ILE A 137 -0.35 9.15 31.95
C ILE A 137 -1.26 9.22 33.16
N SER A 138 -2.15 10.24 33.22
CA SER A 138 -3.09 10.43 34.31
C SER A 138 -4.46 9.85 34.04
N ALA A 139 -4.89 9.80 32.76
CA ALA A 139 -6.13 9.14 32.37
C ALA A 139 -6.06 8.62 30.91
N VAL A 140 -6.80 7.55 30.67
CA VAL A 140 -6.98 6.93 29.35
C VAL A 140 -8.48 7.00 29.02
N HIS A 141 -8.85 7.65 27.90
CA HIS A 141 -10.24 7.89 27.53
C HIS A 141 -10.71 7.02 26.35
N ALA A 142 -9.79 6.38 25.64
CA ALA A 142 -10.11 5.50 24.51
C ALA A 142 -9.29 4.20 24.58
N GLN A 143 -9.90 3.07 24.19
CA GLN A 143 -9.29 1.77 24.20
C GLN A 143 -9.18 1.18 22.78
N ILE A 144 -8.47 0.06 22.64
CA ILE A 144 -8.41 -0.66 21.36
C ILE A 144 -9.81 -1.06 20.93
N GLY A 145 -10.14 -0.73 19.68
CA GLY A 145 -11.44 -1.00 19.08
C GLY A 145 -12.43 0.16 19.13
N ASP A 146 -12.19 1.15 19.97
CA ASP A 146 -13.09 2.32 20.06
C ASP A 146 -12.99 3.17 18.79
N TRP A 147 -14.14 3.76 18.44
CA TRP A 147 -14.21 4.80 17.42
C TRP A 147 -14.04 6.15 18.08
N VAL A 148 -13.12 6.96 17.60
CA VAL A 148 -12.86 8.32 18.06
C VAL A 148 -13.07 9.34 16.96
N GLU A 149 -13.48 10.53 17.31
CA GLU A 149 -13.61 11.65 16.38
C GLU A 149 -12.37 12.55 16.44
N LYS A 150 -12.07 13.23 15.34
CA LYS A 150 -11.00 14.22 15.30
C LYS A 150 -11.25 15.29 16.36
N GLY A 151 -10.26 15.56 17.22
CA GLY A 151 -10.34 16.51 18.31
C GLY A 151 -10.90 15.91 19.62
N GLN A 152 -11.41 14.69 19.62
CA GLN A 152 -11.86 14.02 20.84
C GLN A 152 -10.67 13.70 21.74
N PRO A 153 -10.70 14.03 23.05
CA PRO A 153 -9.67 13.66 24.00
C PRO A 153 -9.53 12.14 24.10
N VAL A 154 -8.32 11.62 23.93
CA VAL A 154 -8.01 10.19 24.02
C VAL A 154 -7.14 9.84 25.21
N LEU A 155 -6.31 10.78 25.67
CA LEU A 155 -5.42 10.63 26.83
C LEU A 155 -5.39 11.94 27.62
N THR A 156 -5.15 11.84 28.93
CA THR A 156 -4.71 12.98 29.76
C THR A 156 -3.34 12.66 30.31
N LEU A 157 -2.43 13.61 30.14
CA LEU A 157 -1.05 13.51 30.58
C LEU A 157 -0.77 14.55 31.67
N GLN A 158 0.10 14.23 32.61
CA GLN A 158 0.69 15.14 33.56
C GLN A 158 2.15 15.39 33.19
N SER A 159 2.52 16.65 32.95
CA SER A 159 3.89 17.04 32.61
C SER A 159 4.35 18.19 33.48
N GLU A 160 5.55 18.06 34.05
CA GLU A 160 6.18 19.14 34.82
C GLU A 160 6.39 20.38 33.96
N GLU A 161 6.74 20.19 32.68
CA GLU A 161 6.94 21.31 31.73
C GLU A 161 5.65 22.08 31.51
N VAL A 162 4.49 21.40 31.45
CA VAL A 162 3.17 22.03 31.38
C VAL A 162 2.90 22.86 32.64
N GLY A 163 3.18 22.32 33.83
CA GLY A 163 3.02 23.02 35.06
C GLY A 163 3.88 24.28 35.13
N ARG A 164 5.14 24.17 34.70
CA ARG A 164 6.10 25.29 34.64
C ARG A 164 5.63 26.36 33.66
N ALA A 165 5.24 25.98 32.45
CA ALA A 165 4.77 26.93 31.43
C ALA A 165 3.50 27.70 31.86
N ARG A 166 2.55 27.01 32.50
CA ARG A 166 1.36 27.68 33.07
C ARG A 166 1.73 28.68 34.17
N SER A 167 2.65 28.32 35.06
CA SER A 167 3.12 29.24 36.10
C SER A 167 3.82 30.47 35.54
N GLU A 168 4.63 30.30 34.50
CA GLU A 168 5.30 31.38 33.77
C GLU A 168 4.26 32.30 33.10
N TYR A 169 3.23 31.73 32.47
CA TYR A 169 2.16 32.48 31.82
C TYR A 169 1.36 33.31 32.84
N TYR A 170 0.96 32.77 34.00
CA TYR A 170 0.30 33.53 35.03
C TYR A 170 1.14 34.69 35.60
N LYS A 171 2.44 34.41 35.80
CA LYS A 171 3.38 35.44 36.21
C LYS A 171 3.42 36.58 35.20
N ALA A 172 3.50 36.22 33.89
CA ALA A 172 3.55 37.20 32.82
C ALA A 172 2.25 38.07 32.75
N ILE A 173 1.07 37.46 32.98
CA ILE A 173 -0.20 38.22 33.08
C ILE A 173 -0.13 39.24 34.22
N ALA A 174 0.32 38.82 35.40
CA ALA A 174 0.39 39.71 36.57
C ALA A 174 1.42 40.83 36.36
N ASP A 175 2.57 40.52 35.81
CA ASP A 175 3.64 41.45 35.47
C ASP A 175 3.15 42.51 34.44
N LEU A 176 2.39 42.07 33.40
CA LEU A 176 1.80 42.96 32.40
C LEU A 176 0.77 43.91 33.03
N GLU A 177 -0.10 43.41 33.88
CA GLU A 177 -1.10 44.25 34.54
C GLU A 177 -0.45 45.30 35.45
N LEU A 178 0.58 44.92 36.21
CA LEU A 178 1.38 45.84 37.01
C LEU A 178 2.08 46.89 36.13
N ALA A 179 2.72 46.48 35.03
CA ALA A 179 3.40 47.40 34.13
C ALA A 179 2.42 48.36 33.44
N ARG A 180 1.23 47.88 33.07
CA ARG A 180 0.15 48.69 32.51
C ARG A 180 -0.33 49.77 33.47
N GLN A 181 -0.58 49.39 34.74
CA GLN A 181 -1.00 50.36 35.77
C GLN A 181 0.07 51.41 36.05
N ASN A 182 1.35 50.99 36.07
CA ASN A 182 2.47 51.92 36.23
C ASN A 182 2.59 52.89 35.04
N TYR A 183 2.51 52.41 33.82
CA TYR A 183 2.53 53.26 32.63
C TYR A 183 1.35 54.24 32.63
N ALA A 184 0.15 53.78 32.84
CA ALA A 184 -1.03 54.64 32.91
C ALA A 184 -0.98 55.69 34.05
N ARG A 185 -0.31 55.41 35.18
CA ARG A 185 -0.06 56.35 36.24
C ARG A 185 0.95 57.42 35.81
N GLU A 186 2.10 57.05 35.27
CA GLU A 186 3.14 57.96 34.83
C GLU A 186 2.68 58.87 33.66
N GLU A 187 1.90 58.33 32.76
CA GLU A 187 1.25 59.07 31.66
C GLU A 187 0.29 60.17 32.20
N ARG A 188 -0.54 59.82 33.19
CA ARG A 188 -1.44 60.81 33.83
C ARG A 188 -0.68 61.89 34.59
N LEU A 189 0.45 61.56 35.23
CA LEU A 189 1.31 62.54 35.92
C LEU A 189 2.01 63.48 34.95
N SER A 190 2.50 62.95 33.85
CA SER A 190 3.16 63.68 32.77
C SER A 190 2.17 64.67 32.10
N THR A 191 0.96 64.26 31.78
CA THR A 191 -0.07 65.11 31.17
C THR A 191 -0.54 66.26 32.09
N ARG A 192 -0.37 66.10 33.41
CA ARG A 192 -0.64 67.16 34.39
C ARG A 192 0.56 68.06 34.68
N GLY A 193 1.67 67.85 33.97
CA GLY A 193 2.87 68.66 34.13
C GLY A 193 3.68 68.38 35.41
N VAL A 194 3.36 67.33 36.17
CA VAL A 194 4.02 66.98 37.44
C VAL A 194 5.02 65.86 37.30
N GLY A 195 4.92 65.03 36.20
CA GLY A 195 5.81 63.90 35.93
C GLY A 195 6.99 64.22 35.03
N ALA A 196 8.15 63.58 35.28
CA ALA A 196 9.31 63.67 34.41
C ALA A 196 9.09 62.79 33.16
N GLN A 197 9.30 63.33 31.96
CA GLN A 197 9.19 62.61 30.69
C GLN A 197 10.01 61.30 30.68
N LYS A 198 11.20 61.32 31.33
CA LYS A 198 12.04 60.15 31.51
C LYS A 198 11.31 58.97 32.18
N ASN A 199 10.49 59.26 33.17
CA ASN A 199 9.74 58.20 33.90
C ASN A 199 8.63 57.60 33.06
N THR A 200 7.94 58.41 32.25
CA THR A 200 6.90 57.92 31.31
C THR A 200 7.52 57.03 30.26
N LEU A 201 8.68 57.40 29.65
CA LEU A 201 9.40 56.58 28.70
C LEU A 201 9.91 55.26 29.30
N ALA A 202 10.39 55.31 30.57
CA ALA A 202 10.81 54.09 31.26
C ALA A 202 9.63 53.19 31.59
N ALA A 203 8.49 53.72 31.99
CA ALA A 203 7.27 52.96 32.24
C ALA A 203 6.67 52.36 30.95
N GLU A 204 6.70 53.09 29.83
CA GLU A 204 6.30 52.61 28.51
C GLU A 204 7.22 51.43 28.05
N ALA A 205 8.53 51.54 28.19
CA ALA A 205 9.47 50.49 27.90
C ALA A 205 9.21 49.25 28.74
N GLY A 206 8.95 49.42 30.05
CA GLY A 206 8.57 48.34 30.96
C GLY A 206 7.27 47.64 30.55
N PHE A 207 6.25 48.39 30.15
CA PHE A 207 5.01 47.81 29.61
C PHE A 207 5.23 47.00 28.35
N LYS A 208 5.99 47.50 27.40
CA LYS A 208 6.34 46.76 26.17
C LYS A 208 7.12 45.49 26.44
N VAL A 209 8.06 45.52 27.40
CA VAL A 209 8.79 44.29 27.81
C VAL A 209 7.84 43.29 28.46
N ALA A 210 6.95 43.71 29.34
CA ALA A 210 5.99 42.80 29.98
C ALA A 210 5.03 42.20 28.96
N GLN A 211 4.60 42.97 27.94
CA GLN A 211 3.76 42.48 26.85
C GLN A 211 4.50 41.41 26.02
N ALA A 212 5.76 41.67 25.67
CA ALA A 212 6.58 40.68 24.92
C ALA A 212 6.80 39.39 25.74
N ASN A 213 6.95 39.51 27.07
CA ASN A 213 7.08 38.32 27.92
C ASN A 213 5.77 37.52 28.00
N LEU A 214 4.61 38.17 28.02
CA LEU A 214 3.32 37.48 27.95
C LEU A 214 3.15 36.74 26.62
N ASP A 215 3.43 37.42 25.49
CA ASP A 215 3.40 36.79 24.15
C ASP A 215 4.31 35.58 24.07
N ALA A 216 5.50 35.64 24.66
CA ALA A 216 6.45 34.52 24.68
C ALA A 216 5.92 33.36 25.54
N ALA A 217 5.34 33.64 26.71
CA ALA A 217 4.78 32.60 27.58
C ALA A 217 3.54 31.93 26.94
N GLU A 218 2.72 32.69 26.23
CA GLU A 218 1.58 32.18 25.46
C GLU A 218 2.03 31.25 24.33
N LYS A 219 3.00 31.67 23.52
CA LYS A 219 3.59 30.82 22.47
C LYS A 219 4.17 29.53 23.03
N LYS A 220 4.78 29.58 24.21
CA LYS A 220 5.28 28.37 24.89
C LYS A 220 4.15 27.39 25.20
N LEU A 221 2.95 27.85 25.63
CA LEU A 221 1.80 27.00 25.82
C LEU A 221 1.31 26.37 24.51
N HIS A 222 1.31 27.13 23.40
CA HIS A 222 0.96 26.58 22.10
C HIS A 222 1.93 25.48 21.64
N VAL A 223 3.23 25.66 21.86
CA VAL A 223 4.24 24.63 21.56
C VAL A 223 4.00 23.35 22.36
N LEU A 224 3.48 23.47 23.58
CA LEU A 224 3.11 22.32 24.42
C LEU A 224 1.78 21.66 24.00
N GLY A 225 1.07 22.23 23.00
CA GLY A 225 -0.15 21.65 22.42
C GLY A 225 -1.46 22.23 22.91
N PHE A 226 -1.45 23.37 23.64
CA PHE A 226 -2.67 24.07 24.03
C PHE A 226 -3.22 24.87 22.86
N SER A 227 -4.52 24.79 22.64
CA SER A 227 -5.22 25.65 21.68
C SER A 227 -5.47 27.06 22.26
N GLU A 228 -5.81 28.03 21.41
CA GLU A 228 -6.22 29.35 21.81
C GLU A 228 -7.38 29.36 22.85
N ALA A 229 -8.31 28.41 22.68
CA ALA A 229 -9.42 28.25 23.61
C ALA A 229 -8.95 27.79 25.01
N ASP A 230 -7.98 26.86 25.01
CA ASP A 230 -7.38 26.34 26.24
C ASP A 230 -6.61 27.44 26.95
N VAL A 231 -5.83 28.25 26.22
CA VAL A 231 -5.06 29.39 26.80
C VAL A 231 -5.97 30.40 27.40
N ARG A 232 -7.08 30.75 26.74
CA ARG A 232 -8.11 31.64 27.31
C ARG A 232 -8.71 31.09 28.62
N THR A 233 -9.07 29.80 28.61
CA THR A 233 -9.60 29.12 29.79
C THR A 233 -8.57 29.11 30.93
N ILE A 234 -7.28 28.89 30.62
CA ILE A 234 -6.19 29.01 31.58
C ILE A 234 -6.16 30.42 32.17
N ALA A 235 -6.22 31.49 31.36
CA ALA A 235 -6.17 32.86 31.80
C ALA A 235 -7.33 33.20 32.76
N GLU A 236 -8.56 32.68 32.54
CA GLU A 236 -9.76 32.95 33.31
C GLU A 236 -9.81 32.15 34.61
N THR A 237 -9.40 30.89 34.60
CA THR A 237 -9.58 29.97 35.74
C THR A 237 -8.50 30.07 36.81
N HIS A 238 -7.32 30.59 36.45
CA HIS A 238 -6.15 30.71 37.33
C HIS A 238 -5.70 29.38 37.96
N GLN A 239 -6.00 28.24 37.29
CA GLN A 239 -5.68 26.92 37.82
C GLN A 239 -4.37 26.37 37.20
N VAL A 240 -3.40 26.10 38.05
CA VAL A 240 -2.08 25.53 37.62
C VAL A 240 -2.11 24.03 37.75
N TYR A 241 -2.93 23.35 36.92
CA TYR A 241 -2.86 21.91 36.82
C TYR A 241 -1.79 21.51 35.79
N PRO A 242 -0.89 20.56 36.10
CA PRO A 242 0.15 20.08 35.16
C PRO A 242 -0.42 19.14 34.10
N GLU A 243 -1.71 19.17 33.84
CA GLU A 243 -2.42 18.27 32.95
C GLU A 243 -2.61 18.85 31.55
N ILE A 244 -2.44 17.98 30.55
CA ILE A 244 -2.78 18.27 29.17
C ILE A 244 -3.62 17.14 28.60
N LYS A 245 -4.66 17.48 27.85
CA LYS A 245 -5.49 16.52 27.11
C LYS A 245 -4.92 16.34 25.72
N ILE A 246 -4.63 15.10 25.34
CA ILE A 246 -4.20 14.76 24.01
C ILE A 246 -5.39 14.28 23.22
N SER A 247 -5.66 14.95 22.11
CA SER A 247 -6.82 14.67 21.25
C SER A 247 -6.45 13.85 20.03
N ALA A 248 -7.44 13.11 19.51
CA ALA A 248 -7.29 12.34 18.27
C ALA A 248 -7.03 13.28 17.08
N PRO A 249 -5.95 13.08 16.31
CA PRO A 249 -5.63 13.93 15.15
C PRO A 249 -6.53 13.65 13.94
N ILE A 250 -7.13 12.47 13.88
CA ILE A 250 -8.07 12.03 12.84
C ILE A 250 -9.25 11.29 13.46
N SER A 251 -10.38 11.24 12.75
CA SER A 251 -11.47 10.33 13.11
C SER A 251 -11.17 8.93 12.62
N GLY A 252 -11.39 7.92 13.47
CA GLY A 252 -11.09 6.53 13.13
C GLY A 252 -11.19 5.59 14.32
N ARG A 253 -10.73 4.37 14.12
CA ARG A 253 -10.68 3.33 15.13
C ARG A 253 -9.29 3.24 15.74
N VAL A 254 -9.22 3.11 17.05
CA VAL A 254 -7.98 2.83 17.77
C VAL A 254 -7.57 1.39 17.46
N ILE A 255 -6.39 1.21 16.84
CA ILE A 255 -5.87 -0.10 16.43
C ILE A 255 -4.71 -0.59 17.29
N GLU A 256 -3.98 0.36 17.91
CA GLU A 256 -2.92 0.07 18.86
C GLU A 256 -3.03 1.01 20.05
N HIS A 257 -2.73 0.50 21.23
CA HIS A 257 -2.75 1.23 22.48
C HIS A 257 -1.61 0.75 23.40
N LYS A 258 -0.64 1.63 23.64
CA LYS A 258 0.53 1.35 24.49
C LYS A 258 0.51 2.19 25.77
N ALA A 259 -0.46 3.09 25.92
CA ALA A 259 -0.54 3.96 27.06
C ALA A 259 -1.09 3.21 28.29
N ILE A 260 -0.27 3.04 29.33
CA ILE A 260 -0.64 2.41 30.60
C ILE A 260 -0.86 3.49 31.64
N LEU A 261 -2.00 3.48 32.32
CA LEU A 261 -2.32 4.43 33.38
C LEU A 261 -1.21 4.48 34.46
N GLY A 262 -0.75 5.67 34.76
CA GLY A 262 0.30 5.92 35.76
C GLY A 262 1.74 5.72 35.27
N SER A 263 1.97 5.20 34.07
CA SER A 263 3.31 5.07 33.50
C SER A 263 3.88 6.43 33.09
N MET A 264 5.21 6.54 33.20
CA MET A 264 5.97 7.63 32.59
C MET A 264 6.22 7.34 31.14
N ILE A 265 6.13 8.36 30.31
CA ILE A 265 6.43 8.32 28.87
C ILE A 265 7.60 9.24 28.57
N ASP A 266 8.46 8.79 27.67
CA ASP A 266 9.56 9.58 27.14
C ASP A 266 9.17 10.25 25.80
N GLN A 267 10.04 11.13 25.33
CA GLN A 267 9.91 11.75 24.02
C GLN A 267 9.80 10.68 22.91
N ASN A 268 8.93 10.92 21.94
CA ASN A 268 8.73 10.05 20.76
C ASN A 268 8.12 8.67 21.06
N THR A 269 7.55 8.46 22.25
CA THR A 269 6.79 7.23 22.51
C THR A 269 5.46 7.26 21.76
N ASP A 270 5.22 6.30 20.88
CA ASP A 270 3.91 6.09 20.25
C ASP A 270 2.95 5.54 21.29
N LEU A 271 1.96 6.35 21.70
CA LEU A 271 1.01 6.00 22.76
C LEU A 271 -0.19 5.24 22.21
N MET A 272 -0.64 5.64 21.02
CA MET A 272 -1.84 5.10 20.39
C MET A 272 -1.75 5.27 18.87
N THR A 273 -2.27 4.31 18.11
CA THR A 273 -2.43 4.41 16.66
C THR A 273 -3.91 4.42 16.31
N ILE A 274 -4.35 5.42 15.56
CA ILE A 274 -5.72 5.59 15.09
C ILE A 274 -5.73 5.41 13.58
N MET A 275 -6.71 4.65 13.06
CA MET A 275 -6.85 4.36 11.64
C MET A 275 -8.30 4.57 11.20
N ASP A 276 -8.50 5.25 10.08
CA ASP A 276 -9.80 5.29 9.40
C ASP A 276 -9.94 4.11 8.44
N PRO A 277 -10.75 3.10 8.77
CA PRO A 277 -10.87 1.86 8.00
C PRO A 277 -11.87 1.94 6.84
N ARG A 278 -12.49 3.09 6.56
CA ARG A 278 -13.54 3.23 5.53
C ARG A 278 -13.04 3.10 4.10
N LEU A 279 -11.79 3.46 3.85
CA LEU A 279 -11.07 3.28 2.59
C LEU A 279 -9.77 2.56 2.89
N LEU A 280 -9.48 1.52 2.14
CA LEU A 280 -8.25 0.76 2.25
C LEU A 280 -7.54 0.69 0.89
N TRP A 281 -6.25 0.50 0.93
CA TRP A 281 -5.44 0.17 -0.24
C TRP A 281 -5.23 -1.34 -0.31
N VAL A 282 -5.16 -1.83 -1.52
CA VAL A 282 -4.70 -3.19 -1.78
C VAL A 282 -3.53 -3.08 -2.75
N ASP A 283 -2.36 -3.39 -2.24
CA ASP A 283 -1.13 -3.39 -3.02
C ASP A 283 -0.95 -4.80 -3.58
N ALA A 284 -1.05 -4.93 -4.90
CA ALA A 284 -0.93 -6.18 -5.63
C ALA A 284 0.38 -6.24 -6.40
N GLU A 285 1.04 -7.39 -6.37
CA GLU A 285 2.29 -7.63 -7.08
C GLU A 285 2.02 -8.19 -8.48
N VAL A 286 2.35 -7.40 -9.49
CA VAL A 286 2.14 -7.75 -10.90
C VAL A 286 3.47 -7.99 -11.59
N PHE A 287 3.58 -9.10 -12.33
CA PHE A 287 4.79 -9.44 -13.07
C PHE A 287 5.09 -8.45 -14.21
N GLU A 288 6.36 -8.21 -14.47
CA GLU A 288 6.86 -7.31 -15.52
C GLU A 288 6.18 -7.56 -16.89
N ARG A 289 6.05 -8.82 -17.29
CA ARG A 289 5.45 -9.22 -18.57
C ARG A 289 4.00 -8.76 -18.77
N ASP A 290 3.28 -8.48 -17.67
CA ASP A 290 1.86 -8.14 -17.71
C ASP A 290 1.61 -6.65 -17.48
N ILE A 291 2.61 -5.90 -17.04
CA ILE A 291 2.45 -4.48 -16.67
C ILE A 291 2.02 -3.60 -17.84
N ALA A 292 2.45 -3.93 -19.06
CA ALA A 292 2.07 -3.18 -20.27
C ALA A 292 0.56 -3.15 -20.53
N LYS A 293 -0.19 -4.10 -19.93
CA LYS A 293 -1.66 -4.24 -20.07
C LYS A 293 -2.42 -3.47 -18.99
N ILE A 294 -1.74 -2.97 -17.95
CA ILE A 294 -2.34 -2.36 -16.78
C ILE A 294 -2.31 -0.84 -16.89
N ARG A 295 -3.40 -0.20 -16.48
CA ARG A 295 -3.59 1.25 -16.52
C ARG A 295 -4.28 1.73 -15.24
N ILE A 296 -3.96 2.94 -14.82
CA ILE A 296 -4.68 3.63 -13.73
C ILE A 296 -6.15 3.77 -14.11
N GLY A 297 -7.03 3.58 -13.14
CA GLY A 297 -8.49 3.65 -13.29
C GLY A 297 -9.17 2.33 -13.69
N GLN A 298 -8.41 1.26 -14.04
CA GLN A 298 -8.99 -0.04 -14.31
C GLN A 298 -9.73 -0.59 -13.09
N GLU A 299 -10.84 -1.27 -13.35
CA GLU A 299 -11.58 -2.01 -12.33
C GLU A 299 -10.81 -3.24 -11.86
N VAL A 300 -10.87 -3.44 -10.55
CA VAL A 300 -10.25 -4.58 -9.88
C VAL A 300 -11.32 -5.28 -9.04
N ARG A 301 -11.33 -6.59 -9.09
CA ARG A 301 -12.10 -7.46 -8.21
C ARG A 301 -11.17 -8.12 -7.21
N LEU A 302 -11.59 -8.17 -5.97
CA LEU A 302 -10.82 -8.67 -4.85
C LEU A 302 -11.63 -9.71 -4.12
N THR A 303 -11.02 -10.83 -3.80
CA THR A 303 -11.56 -11.84 -2.91
C THR A 303 -10.59 -12.06 -1.76
N VAL A 304 -11.13 -12.29 -0.57
CA VAL A 304 -10.33 -12.58 0.62
C VAL A 304 -10.79 -13.89 1.22
N LEU A 305 -9.87 -14.67 1.73
CA LEU A 305 -10.17 -16.00 2.29
C LEU A 305 -11.15 -15.94 3.47
N ALA A 306 -11.13 -14.83 4.21
CA ALA A 306 -12.03 -14.65 5.37
C ALA A 306 -13.52 -14.53 4.99
N TYR A 307 -13.83 -14.18 3.74
CA TYR A 307 -15.22 -14.02 3.25
C TYR A 307 -15.38 -14.71 1.89
N PRO A 308 -15.47 -16.05 1.87
CA PRO A 308 -15.62 -16.83 0.64
C PRO A 308 -16.90 -16.43 -0.09
N GLY A 309 -16.79 -16.16 -1.39
CA GLY A 309 -17.93 -15.79 -2.24
C GLY A 309 -18.26 -14.28 -2.24
N GLU A 310 -17.67 -13.46 -1.37
CA GLU A 310 -17.81 -12.02 -1.45
C GLU A 310 -16.74 -11.40 -2.36
N VAL A 311 -17.19 -10.54 -3.27
CA VAL A 311 -16.30 -9.81 -4.20
C VAL A 311 -16.29 -8.34 -3.84
N PHE A 312 -15.15 -7.87 -3.41
CA PHE A 312 -14.89 -6.44 -3.21
C PHE A 312 -14.45 -5.82 -4.53
N ARG A 313 -14.81 -4.57 -4.76
CA ARG A 313 -14.47 -3.86 -5.98
C ARG A 313 -13.66 -2.62 -5.67
N GLY A 314 -12.64 -2.39 -6.50
CA GLY A 314 -11.79 -1.21 -6.41
C GLY A 314 -11.36 -0.74 -7.78
N LYS A 315 -10.53 0.31 -7.78
CA LYS A 315 -9.90 0.85 -8.99
C LYS A 315 -8.41 1.04 -8.73
N ILE A 316 -7.60 0.79 -9.74
CA ILE A 316 -6.18 1.07 -9.70
C ILE A 316 -5.99 2.58 -9.57
N SER A 317 -5.33 3.00 -8.48
CA SER A 317 -5.01 4.40 -8.19
C SER A 317 -3.55 4.75 -8.47
N TYR A 318 -2.65 3.75 -8.39
CA TYR A 318 -1.23 3.97 -8.57
C TYR A 318 -0.53 2.70 -9.09
N ILE A 319 0.46 2.88 -9.93
CA ILE A 319 1.38 1.84 -10.40
C ILE A 319 2.78 2.32 -10.03
N SER A 320 3.57 1.45 -9.36
CA SER A 320 4.92 1.79 -8.92
C SER A 320 5.83 2.06 -10.12
N GLU A 321 6.71 3.06 -9.98
CA GLU A 321 7.79 3.34 -10.94
C GLU A 321 9.02 2.44 -10.70
N THR A 322 9.05 1.73 -9.57
CA THR A 322 10.17 0.86 -9.20
C THR A 322 9.71 -0.58 -9.11
N MET A 323 10.47 -1.45 -9.72
CA MET A 323 10.27 -2.90 -9.68
C MET A 323 11.05 -3.52 -8.52
N ASN A 324 10.45 -4.52 -7.89
CA ASN A 324 11.18 -5.36 -6.95
C ASN A 324 12.09 -6.32 -7.75
N PRO A 325 13.43 -6.22 -7.62
CA PRO A 325 14.35 -7.03 -8.42
C PRO A 325 14.35 -8.50 -8.04
N GLU A 326 13.97 -8.84 -6.80
CA GLU A 326 13.96 -10.23 -6.32
C GLU A 326 12.77 -11.01 -6.91
N THR A 327 11.58 -10.40 -6.87
CA THR A 327 10.33 -11.04 -7.35
C THR A 327 10.02 -10.73 -8.81
N ARG A 328 10.69 -9.74 -9.40
CA ARG A 328 10.40 -9.17 -10.74
C ARG A 328 8.95 -8.74 -10.89
N THR A 329 8.44 -8.12 -9.86
CA THR A 329 7.08 -7.59 -9.80
C THR A 329 7.07 -6.09 -9.60
N LEU A 330 6.03 -5.43 -10.11
CA LEU A 330 5.67 -4.05 -9.78
C LEU A 330 4.48 -4.05 -8.82
N ASN A 331 4.51 -3.09 -7.92
CA ASN A 331 3.39 -2.88 -7.01
C ASN A 331 2.29 -2.04 -7.69
N VAL A 332 1.09 -2.59 -7.73
CA VAL A 332 -0.11 -1.94 -8.28
C VAL A 332 -1.08 -1.72 -7.14
N ARG A 333 -1.35 -0.46 -6.83
CA ARG A 333 -2.25 -0.05 -5.75
C ARG A 333 -3.67 0.13 -6.24
N THR A 334 -4.58 -0.49 -5.54
CA THR A 334 -6.02 -0.40 -5.75
C THR A 334 -6.68 0.24 -4.55
N GLU A 335 -7.56 1.21 -4.75
CA GLU A 335 -8.40 1.77 -3.70
C GLU A 335 -9.71 1.01 -3.60
N VAL A 336 -10.07 0.62 -2.36
CA VAL A 336 -11.25 -0.19 -2.07
C VAL A 336 -12.06 0.44 -0.95
N GLN A 337 -13.36 0.68 -1.21
CA GLN A 337 -14.29 1.13 -0.19
C GLN A 337 -14.65 -0.04 0.74
N ASN A 338 -14.49 0.18 2.04
CA ASN A 338 -14.73 -0.82 3.09
C ASN A 338 -15.93 -0.43 3.96
N LYS A 339 -17.12 -0.38 3.36
CA LYS A 339 -18.33 0.12 4.00
C LYS A 339 -18.73 -0.69 5.24
N ASP A 340 -18.57 -2.01 5.17
CA ASP A 340 -18.96 -2.94 6.23
C ASP A 340 -17.81 -3.27 7.19
N PHE A 341 -16.66 -2.61 7.04
CA PHE A 341 -15.46 -2.85 7.84
C PHE A 341 -14.98 -4.30 7.85
N LYS A 342 -15.33 -5.08 6.81
CA LYS A 342 -14.95 -6.49 6.68
C LYS A 342 -13.47 -6.65 6.35
N LEU A 343 -12.94 -5.83 5.46
CA LEU A 343 -11.52 -5.83 5.15
C LEU A 343 -10.72 -5.27 6.32
N LYS A 344 -9.63 -5.94 6.68
CA LYS A 344 -8.73 -5.51 7.75
C LYS A 344 -7.34 -5.28 7.20
N HIS A 345 -6.65 -4.32 7.79
CA HIS A 345 -5.23 -4.11 7.52
C HIS A 345 -4.43 -5.40 7.74
N GLY A 346 -3.57 -5.76 6.80
CA GLY A 346 -2.76 -6.97 6.87
C GLY A 346 -3.37 -8.21 6.21
N MET A 347 -4.66 -8.22 5.82
CA MET A 347 -5.25 -9.33 5.08
C MET A 347 -4.60 -9.52 3.71
N PHE A 348 -4.52 -10.77 3.26
CA PHE A 348 -4.19 -11.10 1.87
C PHE A 348 -5.47 -11.15 1.03
N ALA A 349 -5.35 -10.75 -0.22
CA ALA A 349 -6.44 -10.74 -1.18
C ALA A 349 -5.97 -11.29 -2.52
N ASP A 350 -6.83 -12.10 -3.14
CA ASP A 350 -6.67 -12.46 -4.55
C ASP A 350 -7.24 -11.33 -5.40
N VAL A 351 -6.39 -10.75 -6.21
CA VAL A 351 -6.66 -9.54 -7.00
C VAL A 351 -6.84 -9.93 -8.44
N SER A 352 -8.00 -9.65 -9.03
CA SER A 352 -8.30 -9.86 -10.45
C SER A 352 -8.47 -8.51 -11.14
N ILE A 353 -7.47 -8.10 -11.90
CA ILE A 353 -7.46 -6.85 -12.67
C ILE A 353 -8.16 -7.10 -14.00
N ILE A 354 -9.14 -6.27 -14.34
CA ILE A 354 -9.88 -6.35 -15.60
C ILE A 354 -9.07 -5.61 -16.67
N LEU A 355 -8.44 -6.37 -17.58
CA LEU A 355 -7.51 -5.79 -18.57
C LEU A 355 -8.22 -5.08 -19.72
N ASN A 356 -9.30 -5.66 -20.22
CA ASN A 356 -9.99 -5.15 -21.41
C ASN A 356 -11.51 -5.19 -21.24
N ALA A 357 -12.21 -4.43 -22.08
CA ALA A 357 -13.63 -4.65 -22.32
C ALA A 357 -13.87 -6.11 -22.75
N ALA A 358 -15.06 -6.62 -22.46
CA ALA A 358 -15.41 -7.98 -22.82
C ALA A 358 -15.15 -8.22 -24.32
N GLN A 359 -14.30 -9.19 -24.62
CA GLN A 359 -14.01 -9.61 -25.99
C GLN A 359 -14.85 -10.87 -26.32
N LYS A 360 -15.29 -10.95 -27.55
CA LYS A 360 -15.93 -12.18 -28.04
C LYS A 360 -14.83 -13.18 -28.32
N VAL A 361 -14.79 -14.24 -27.52
CA VAL A 361 -13.85 -15.36 -27.67
C VAL A 361 -14.64 -16.64 -27.89
N LEU A 362 -14.09 -17.55 -28.67
CA LEU A 362 -14.67 -18.87 -28.88
C LEU A 362 -14.61 -19.62 -27.57
N ALA A 363 -15.75 -20.13 -27.09
CA ALA A 363 -15.83 -20.76 -25.77
C ALA A 363 -16.73 -21.98 -25.76
N VAL A 364 -16.40 -22.89 -24.85
CA VAL A 364 -17.18 -24.09 -24.56
C VAL A 364 -17.47 -24.18 -23.06
N PRO A 365 -18.56 -24.85 -22.64
CA PRO A 365 -18.77 -25.11 -21.22
C PRO A 365 -17.58 -25.82 -20.60
N ARG A 366 -17.23 -25.48 -19.34
CA ARG A 366 -16.08 -26.08 -18.63
C ARG A 366 -16.14 -27.59 -18.58
N GLU A 367 -17.35 -28.14 -18.48
CA GLU A 367 -17.64 -29.58 -18.40
C GLU A 367 -17.25 -30.33 -19.68
N ALA A 368 -17.14 -29.64 -20.82
CA ALA A 368 -16.70 -30.21 -22.09
C ALA A 368 -15.19 -30.48 -22.18
N VAL A 369 -14.40 -29.75 -21.36
CA VAL A 369 -12.94 -29.85 -21.39
C VAL A 369 -12.47 -30.87 -20.37
N LEU A 370 -11.76 -31.86 -20.85
CA LEU A 370 -11.14 -32.91 -20.02
C LEU A 370 -9.63 -32.80 -20.11
N GLU A 371 -8.97 -33.04 -18.99
CA GLU A 371 -7.51 -33.17 -18.98
C GLU A 371 -7.10 -34.60 -19.32
N ASP A 372 -6.20 -34.76 -20.29
CA ASP A 372 -5.61 -36.04 -20.67
C ASP A 372 -4.11 -35.89 -20.90
N ARG A 373 -3.29 -36.61 -20.09
CA ARG A 373 -1.81 -36.59 -20.18
C ARG A 373 -1.20 -35.22 -20.30
N ASN A 374 -1.67 -34.32 -19.43
CA ASN A 374 -1.22 -32.91 -19.37
C ASN A 374 -1.63 -32.06 -20.60
N GLN A 375 -2.68 -32.49 -21.31
CA GLN A 375 -3.28 -31.76 -22.42
C GLN A 375 -4.79 -31.64 -22.22
N ASP A 376 -5.34 -30.51 -22.62
CA ASP A 376 -6.79 -30.30 -22.60
C ASP A 376 -7.38 -30.88 -23.88
N ILE A 377 -8.39 -31.71 -23.73
CA ILE A 377 -9.09 -32.37 -24.84
C ILE A 377 -10.59 -32.13 -24.75
N VAL A 378 -11.25 -32.09 -25.90
CA VAL A 378 -12.70 -32.09 -26.04
C VAL A 378 -13.10 -33.20 -27.03
N PHE A 379 -14.33 -33.73 -26.91
CA PHE A 379 -14.88 -34.65 -27.89
C PHE A 379 -15.78 -33.89 -28.86
N LEU A 380 -15.37 -33.84 -30.13
CA LEU A 380 -16.17 -33.30 -31.22
C LEU A 380 -17.13 -34.35 -31.75
N LYS A 381 -18.40 -34.00 -31.92
CA LYS A 381 -19.39 -34.82 -32.56
C LYS A 381 -19.40 -34.52 -34.08
N THR A 382 -19.11 -35.53 -34.88
CA THR A 382 -19.19 -35.47 -36.37
C THR A 382 -20.08 -36.59 -36.86
N GLY A 383 -21.38 -36.33 -37.05
CA GLY A 383 -22.38 -37.37 -37.34
C GLY A 383 -22.52 -38.31 -36.15
N GLU A 384 -22.27 -39.59 -36.36
CA GLU A 384 -22.29 -40.65 -35.31
C GLU A 384 -20.92 -40.89 -34.69
N GLN A 385 -19.91 -40.14 -35.09
CA GLN A 385 -18.53 -40.26 -34.59
C GLN A 385 -18.22 -39.18 -33.56
N TYR A 386 -17.49 -39.59 -32.51
CA TYR A 386 -16.95 -38.70 -31.48
C TYR A 386 -15.40 -38.71 -31.59
N VAL A 387 -14.87 -37.56 -31.94
CA VAL A 387 -13.42 -37.42 -32.22
C VAL A 387 -12.76 -36.63 -31.10
N PRO A 388 -11.77 -37.16 -30.40
CA PRO A 388 -11.03 -36.37 -29.41
C PRO A 388 -10.15 -35.35 -30.13
N CYS A 389 -10.25 -34.11 -29.71
CA CYS A 389 -9.49 -32.96 -30.23
C CYS A 389 -8.72 -32.29 -29.11
N ILE A 390 -7.43 -32.03 -29.34
CA ILE A 390 -6.63 -31.23 -28.42
C ILE A 390 -7.03 -29.77 -28.58
N VAL A 391 -7.23 -29.10 -27.46
CA VAL A 391 -7.59 -27.69 -27.41
C VAL A 391 -6.59 -26.91 -26.57
N ALA A 392 -6.34 -25.66 -26.92
CA ALA A 392 -5.61 -24.74 -26.08
C ALA A 392 -6.60 -23.85 -25.31
N VAL A 393 -6.72 -24.07 -24.01
CA VAL A 393 -7.55 -23.26 -23.13
C VAL A 393 -6.75 -22.02 -22.75
N SER A 394 -7.31 -20.82 -23.02
CA SER A 394 -6.66 -19.53 -22.71
C SER A 394 -7.18 -18.87 -21.45
N ALA A 395 -8.44 -19.11 -21.07
CA ALA A 395 -9.05 -18.57 -19.86
C ALA A 395 -10.27 -19.39 -19.47
N GLU A 396 -10.60 -19.37 -18.17
CA GLU A 396 -11.84 -19.93 -17.64
C GLU A 396 -12.63 -18.82 -16.92
N GLN A 397 -13.91 -18.67 -17.26
CA GLN A 397 -14.76 -17.66 -16.64
C GLN A 397 -16.23 -18.05 -16.71
N ASN A 398 -16.96 -17.88 -15.61
CA ASN A 398 -18.41 -18.10 -15.52
C ASN A 398 -18.87 -19.50 -16.00
N GLY A 399 -18.07 -20.54 -15.77
CA GLY A 399 -18.38 -21.91 -16.21
C GLY A 399 -18.11 -22.19 -17.69
N TYR A 400 -17.41 -21.30 -18.39
CA TYR A 400 -16.96 -21.48 -19.76
C TYR A 400 -15.43 -21.41 -19.88
N CYS A 401 -14.87 -22.21 -20.77
CA CYS A 401 -13.46 -22.17 -21.15
C CYS A 401 -13.32 -21.48 -22.50
N ALA A 402 -12.47 -20.43 -22.55
CA ALA A 402 -12.08 -19.77 -23.79
C ALA A 402 -11.05 -20.63 -24.52
N ILE A 403 -11.29 -20.91 -25.78
CA ILE A 403 -10.43 -21.75 -26.62
C ILE A 403 -9.64 -20.86 -27.58
N ALA A 404 -8.32 -20.91 -27.46
CA ALA A 404 -7.41 -20.19 -28.35
C ALA A 404 -7.20 -20.95 -29.65
N GLU A 405 -7.09 -22.29 -29.59
CA GLU A 405 -6.80 -23.15 -30.74
C GLU A 405 -7.52 -24.51 -30.58
N GLY A 406 -7.86 -25.13 -31.69
CA GLY A 406 -8.40 -26.50 -31.74
C GLY A 406 -9.86 -26.62 -32.14
N LEU A 407 -10.67 -25.57 -32.02
CA LEU A 407 -12.10 -25.58 -32.35
C LEU A 407 -12.48 -24.48 -33.34
N GLN A 408 -13.64 -24.67 -34.00
CA GLN A 408 -14.27 -23.69 -34.88
C GLN A 408 -15.70 -23.37 -34.38
N GLU A 409 -16.19 -22.19 -34.75
CA GLU A 409 -17.57 -21.80 -34.46
C GLU A 409 -18.57 -22.79 -35.11
N GLY A 410 -19.59 -23.16 -34.36
CA GLY A 410 -20.65 -24.05 -34.82
C GLY A 410 -20.36 -25.54 -34.68
N GLU A 411 -19.14 -25.95 -34.32
CA GLU A 411 -18.83 -27.36 -34.01
C GLU A 411 -19.61 -27.81 -32.76
N GLU A 412 -20.00 -29.09 -32.70
CA GLU A 412 -20.66 -29.64 -31.53
C GLU A 412 -19.65 -30.39 -30.66
N VAL A 413 -19.58 -30.00 -29.37
CA VAL A 413 -18.74 -30.63 -28.35
C VAL A 413 -19.58 -31.34 -27.33
N VAL A 414 -19.12 -32.45 -26.81
CA VAL A 414 -19.74 -33.20 -25.73
C VAL A 414 -19.55 -32.49 -24.41
N VAL A 415 -20.65 -32.21 -23.70
CA VAL A 415 -20.61 -31.52 -22.41
C VAL A 415 -20.86 -32.49 -21.26
N LYS A 416 -21.90 -33.34 -21.37
CA LYS A 416 -22.25 -34.33 -20.33
C LYS A 416 -21.70 -35.70 -20.71
N ASN A 417 -21.10 -36.38 -19.71
CA ASN A 417 -20.53 -37.71 -19.84
C ASN A 417 -19.35 -37.85 -20.83
N ALA A 418 -18.64 -36.76 -21.09
CA ALA A 418 -17.41 -36.76 -21.89
C ALA A 418 -16.32 -37.70 -21.30
N TYR A 419 -16.29 -37.88 -19.97
CA TYR A 419 -15.41 -38.82 -19.29
C TYR A 419 -15.67 -40.27 -19.68
N THR A 420 -16.94 -40.65 -19.86
CA THR A 420 -17.32 -42.01 -20.30
C THR A 420 -16.80 -42.32 -21.71
N LEU A 421 -16.81 -41.32 -22.60
CA LEU A 421 -16.18 -41.44 -23.92
C LEU A 421 -14.66 -41.61 -23.81
N LYS A 422 -14.04 -40.89 -22.90
CA LYS A 422 -12.61 -41.03 -22.63
C LYS A 422 -12.30 -42.46 -22.15
N SER A 423 -13.06 -43.02 -21.25
CA SER A 423 -12.87 -44.40 -20.78
C SER A 423 -13.06 -45.44 -21.89
N LYS A 424 -14.11 -45.31 -22.70
CA LYS A 424 -14.32 -46.20 -23.88
C LYS A 424 -13.14 -46.11 -24.86
N LEU A 425 -12.59 -44.91 -25.09
CA LEU A 425 -11.44 -44.70 -25.96
C LEU A 425 -10.20 -45.50 -25.49
N TYR A 426 -9.95 -45.49 -24.19
CA TYR A 426 -8.89 -46.23 -23.56
C TYR A 426 -9.09 -47.73 -23.61
N ASP A 427 -10.33 -48.22 -23.37
CA ASP A 427 -10.66 -49.63 -23.45
C ASP A 427 -10.47 -50.20 -24.89
N GLU A 428 -10.90 -49.45 -25.88
CA GLU A 428 -10.63 -49.83 -27.29
C GLU A 428 -9.16 -49.84 -27.64
N PHE A 429 -8.39 -48.87 -27.11
CA PHE A 429 -6.95 -48.86 -27.31
C PHE A 429 -6.26 -50.06 -26.68
N LEU A 430 -6.60 -50.40 -25.43
CA LEU A 430 -6.04 -51.57 -24.72
C LEU A 430 -6.41 -52.89 -25.40
N LYS A 431 -7.65 -53.05 -25.84
CA LYS A 431 -8.09 -54.24 -26.60
C LYS A 431 -7.29 -54.43 -27.90
N LYS A 432 -6.95 -53.35 -28.63
CA LYS A 432 -6.14 -53.40 -29.88
C LYS A 432 -4.65 -53.55 -29.61
N ALA A 433 -4.16 -53.14 -28.45
CA ALA A 433 -2.75 -53.27 -28.05
C ALA A 433 -2.43 -54.69 -27.49
N GLY A 434 -3.42 -55.58 -27.38
CA GLY A 434 -3.21 -56.96 -26.92
C GLY A 434 -2.83 -57.11 -25.47
N VAL A 435 -3.11 -56.12 -24.66
CA VAL A 435 -2.92 -56.18 -23.21
C VAL A 435 -4.25 -56.61 -22.57
N HIS A 436 -4.29 -57.88 -22.17
CA HIS A 436 -5.36 -58.45 -21.36
C HIS A 436 -5.07 -58.30 -19.89
#